data_9d42b679e26897717239172e239949e0
#
_entry.id   9d42b679e26897717239172e239949e0
#
_cell.length_a   1.000
_cell.length_b   1.000
_cell.length_c   1.000
_cell.angle_alpha   90.00
_cell.angle_beta   90.00
_cell.angle_gamma   90.00
#
_symmetry.space_group_name_H-M   'P 1'
#
loop_
_entity.id
_entity.type
_entity.pdbx_description
1 polymer ?
#
loop_
_entity_poly.entity_id
_entity_poly.type
_entity_poly.pdbx_seq_one_letter_code
_entity_poly.pdbx_strand_id
1 'polypeptide(L)'
;MKQLIEAILENLSTKEVFLFRIACASCGTEYTNRPTRFSKAGITPASPAKKTIYDALYDQEFRAARQTALRIGAEHMNYCPICKRLVCNQCFLICDDLDMCRQCAETLQEKGNPVEPVVIEAAV
;
A
#
# COMPACT_ATOMS: atom_id res chain seq x y z
N MET A 1 -9.07 0.55 -9.28
CA MET A 1 -7.75 0.50 -8.60
C MET A 1 -7.89 0.48 -7.08
N LYS A 2 -8.66 1.38 -6.49
CA LYS A 2 -8.83 1.42 -5.03
C LYS A 2 -9.31 0.08 -4.46
N GLN A 3 -10.31 -0.54 -5.07
CA GLN A 3 -10.85 -1.82 -4.60
C GLN A 3 -9.82 -2.95 -4.66
N LEU A 4 -8.94 -2.93 -5.66
CA LEU A 4 -7.89 -3.93 -5.79
C LEU A 4 -6.84 -3.77 -4.69
N ILE A 5 -6.51 -2.53 -4.36
CA ILE A 5 -5.56 -2.22 -3.29
C ILE A 5 -6.17 -2.63 -1.94
N GLU A 6 -7.45 -2.35 -1.72
CA GLU A 6 -8.14 -2.76 -0.50
C GLU A 6 -8.08 -4.27 -0.29
N ALA A 7 -8.16 -5.05 -1.37
CA ALA A 7 -8.14 -6.50 -1.29
C ALA A 7 -6.80 -7.07 -0.84
N ILE A 8 -5.69 -6.38 -1.10
CA ILE A 8 -4.34 -6.85 -0.76
C ILE A 8 -3.70 -6.10 0.40
N LEU A 9 -4.36 -5.06 0.90
CA LEU A 9 -3.85 -4.27 2.02
C LEU A 9 -3.96 -5.09 3.31
N GLU A 10 -2.82 -5.31 3.98
CA GLU A 10 -2.78 -5.99 5.26
C GLU A 10 -2.85 -5.01 6.40
N ASN A 11 -3.70 -5.29 7.37
CA ASN A 11 -3.82 -4.50 8.58
C ASN A 11 -2.91 -5.07 9.67
N LEU A 12 -1.85 -4.35 9.99
CA LEU A 12 -0.90 -4.72 11.03
C LEU A 12 -1.07 -3.84 12.28
N SER A 13 -2.18 -3.13 12.37
CA SER A 13 -2.43 -2.19 13.46
C SER A 13 -2.62 -2.89 14.80
N THR A 14 -2.22 -2.20 15.86
CA THR A 14 -2.41 -2.61 17.25
C THR A 14 -3.34 -1.64 17.95
N LYS A 15 -3.53 -1.82 19.25
CA LYS A 15 -4.33 -0.88 20.05
C LYS A 15 -3.68 0.51 20.14
N GLU A 16 -2.40 0.60 19.85
CA GLU A 16 -1.63 1.83 20.05
C GLU A 16 -1.13 2.45 18.77
N VAL A 17 -0.97 1.64 17.69
CA VAL A 17 -0.33 2.09 16.45
C VAL A 17 -1.12 1.59 15.25
N PHE A 18 -1.29 2.48 14.26
CA PHE A 18 -1.90 2.14 12.97
C PHE A 18 -0.81 1.86 11.95
N LEU A 19 -0.84 0.67 11.37
CA LEU A 19 0.14 0.23 10.40
C LEU A 19 -0.52 -0.67 9.37
N PHE A 20 -0.24 -0.41 8.09
CA PHE A 20 -0.75 -1.20 6.98
C PHE A 20 0.39 -1.55 6.04
N ARG A 21 0.27 -2.68 5.37
CA ARG A 21 1.27 -3.17 4.44
C ARG A 21 0.63 -3.63 3.15
N ILE A 22 1.34 -3.39 2.04
CA ILE A 22 0.98 -3.90 0.72
C ILE A 22 2.25 -4.45 0.08
N ALA A 23 2.14 -5.56 -0.64
CA ALA A 23 3.29 -6.20 -1.25
C ALA A 23 3.09 -6.34 -2.77
N CYS A 24 4.18 -6.16 -3.51
CA CYS A 24 4.18 -6.40 -4.95
C CYS A 24 3.98 -7.88 -5.23
N ALA A 25 3.03 -8.23 -6.10
CA ALA A 25 2.76 -9.62 -6.46
C ALA A 25 3.90 -10.26 -7.27
N SER A 26 4.77 -9.46 -7.86
CA SER A 26 5.87 -9.94 -8.70
C SER A 26 7.17 -10.12 -7.91
N CYS A 27 7.67 -9.05 -7.29
CA CYS A 27 8.96 -9.09 -6.60
C CYS A 27 8.86 -9.24 -5.09
N GLY A 28 7.66 -9.12 -4.51
CA GLY A 28 7.46 -9.25 -3.07
C GLY A 28 7.88 -8.04 -2.26
N THR A 29 8.35 -6.97 -2.88
CA THR A 29 8.72 -5.75 -2.15
C THR A 29 7.51 -5.21 -1.39
N GLU A 30 7.71 -4.92 -0.11
CA GLU A 30 6.66 -4.45 0.77
C GLU A 30 6.71 -2.94 0.92
N TYR A 31 5.52 -2.35 0.95
CA TYR A 31 5.34 -0.92 1.20
C TYR A 31 4.44 -0.77 2.41
N THR A 32 4.91 -0.04 3.41
CA THR A 32 4.14 0.23 4.62
C THR A 32 3.96 1.74 4.77
N ASN A 33 2.85 2.14 5.39
CA ASN A 33 2.70 3.52 5.79
C ASN A 33 3.63 3.78 6.98
N ARG A 34 3.92 5.07 7.22
CA ARG A 34 4.63 5.45 8.45
C ARG A 34 3.73 5.11 9.63
N PRO A 35 4.23 4.38 10.67
CA PRO A 35 3.40 4.04 11.82
C PRO A 35 2.82 5.30 12.46
N THR A 36 1.52 5.30 12.69
CA THR A 36 0.81 6.43 13.29
C THR A 36 0.29 6.00 14.64
N ARG A 37 0.71 6.71 15.69
CA ARG A 37 0.28 6.40 17.05
C ARG A 37 -1.15 6.88 17.27
N PHE A 38 -1.97 6.03 17.90
CA PHE A 38 -3.31 6.42 18.35
C PHE A 38 -3.18 7.55 19.39
N SER A 39 -3.97 8.62 19.23
CA SER A 39 -3.87 9.80 20.09
C SER A 39 -4.11 9.52 21.56
N LYS A 40 -4.91 8.50 21.88
CA LYS A 40 -5.23 8.08 23.23
C LYS A 40 -4.52 6.79 23.66
N ALA A 41 -3.44 6.41 22.96
CA ALA A 41 -2.69 5.20 23.30
C ALA A 41 -2.16 5.29 24.73
N GLY A 42 -2.31 4.18 25.46
CA GLY A 42 -1.86 4.09 26.84
C GLY A 42 -2.82 4.68 27.88
N ILE A 43 -3.94 5.26 27.43
CA ILE A 43 -4.94 5.84 28.34
C ILE A 43 -6.05 4.82 28.57
N THR A 44 -6.40 4.59 29.83
CA THR A 44 -7.53 3.75 30.21
C THR A 44 -8.75 4.64 30.45
N PRO A 45 -9.88 4.40 29.71
CA PRO A 45 -11.09 5.20 29.94
C PRO A 45 -11.58 5.09 31.37
N ALA A 46 -11.94 6.25 31.96
CA ALA A 46 -12.32 6.33 33.37
C ALA A 46 -13.78 5.94 33.65
N SER A 47 -14.62 5.87 32.62
CA SER A 47 -16.04 5.57 32.74
C SER A 47 -16.58 4.94 31.48
N PRO A 48 -17.79 4.31 31.52
CA PRO A 48 -18.40 3.80 30.30
C PRO A 48 -18.62 4.86 29.21
N ALA A 49 -18.97 6.08 29.61
CA ALA A 49 -19.15 7.18 28.67
C ALA A 49 -17.82 7.54 28.00
N LYS A 50 -16.73 7.59 28.78
CA LYS A 50 -15.39 7.85 28.25
C LYS A 50 -14.90 6.73 27.35
N LYS A 51 -15.27 5.48 27.67
CA LYS A 51 -14.94 4.34 26.82
C LYS A 51 -15.63 4.44 25.44
N THR A 52 -16.88 4.86 25.41
CA THR A 52 -17.59 5.06 24.15
C THR A 52 -16.87 6.10 23.28
N ILE A 53 -16.44 7.20 23.87
CA ILE A 53 -15.68 8.25 23.16
C ILE A 53 -14.33 7.71 22.70
N TYR A 54 -13.64 6.96 23.55
CA TYR A 54 -12.35 6.34 23.24
C TYR A 54 -12.47 5.42 22.00
N ASP A 55 -13.47 4.55 22.01
CA ASP A 55 -13.68 3.61 20.91
C ASP A 55 -14.03 4.34 19.61
N ALA A 56 -14.81 5.41 19.68
CA ALA A 56 -15.16 6.21 18.52
C ALA A 56 -13.94 6.95 17.96
N LEU A 57 -13.08 7.47 18.83
CA LEU A 57 -11.83 8.11 18.40
C LEU A 57 -10.89 7.12 17.74
N TYR A 58 -10.76 5.92 18.31
CA TYR A 58 -9.93 4.88 17.69
C TYR A 58 -10.42 4.58 16.29
N ASP A 59 -11.71 4.35 16.10
CA ASP A 59 -12.30 4.04 14.81
C ASP A 59 -12.07 5.17 13.81
N GLN A 60 -12.24 6.41 14.23
CA GLN A 60 -12.04 7.58 13.38
C GLN A 60 -10.59 7.70 12.93
N GLU A 61 -9.65 7.56 13.85
CA GLU A 61 -8.22 7.65 13.53
C GLU A 61 -7.75 6.45 12.72
N PHE A 62 -8.28 5.27 12.99
CA PHE A 62 -8.00 4.06 12.20
C PHE A 62 -8.42 4.26 10.74
N ARG A 63 -9.64 4.77 10.51
CA ARG A 63 -10.13 5.02 9.16
C ARG A 63 -9.27 6.03 8.41
N ALA A 64 -8.86 7.09 9.09
CA ALA A 64 -7.99 8.10 8.49
C ALA A 64 -6.63 7.51 8.09
N ALA A 65 -6.04 6.69 8.96
CA ALA A 65 -4.77 6.03 8.69
C ALA A 65 -4.91 5.04 7.51
N ARG A 66 -6.02 4.31 7.46
CA ARG A 66 -6.30 3.37 6.37
C ARG A 66 -6.44 4.09 5.04
N GLN A 67 -7.13 5.23 5.00
CA GLN A 67 -7.26 6.03 3.77
C GLN A 67 -5.90 6.52 3.28
N THR A 68 -5.04 6.94 4.19
CA THR A 68 -3.67 7.34 3.85
C THR A 68 -2.89 6.16 3.26
N ALA A 69 -3.01 4.98 3.87
CA ALA A 69 -2.34 3.78 3.38
C ALA A 69 -2.83 3.38 1.97
N LEU A 70 -4.13 3.49 1.72
CA LEU A 70 -4.70 3.21 0.41
C LEU A 70 -4.18 4.18 -0.66
N ARG A 71 -4.06 5.45 -0.30
CA ARG A 71 -3.52 6.47 -1.22
C ARG A 71 -2.06 6.19 -1.55
N ILE A 72 -1.25 5.87 -0.54
CA ILE A 72 0.15 5.52 -0.74
C ILE A 72 0.29 4.27 -1.58
N GLY A 73 -0.54 3.26 -1.30
CA GLY A 73 -0.57 2.04 -2.11
C GLY A 73 -0.87 2.32 -3.58
N ALA A 74 -1.82 3.22 -3.85
CA ALA A 74 -2.16 3.59 -5.21
C ALA A 74 -0.99 4.27 -5.95
N GLU A 75 -0.14 5.00 -5.23
CA GLU A 75 1.04 5.64 -5.81
C GLU A 75 2.14 4.64 -6.17
N HIS A 76 2.22 3.51 -5.48
CA HIS A 76 3.29 2.53 -5.65
C HIS A 76 2.89 1.28 -6.43
N MET A 77 1.60 1.10 -6.72
CA MET A 77 1.09 -0.11 -7.35
C MET A 77 0.43 0.15 -8.70
N ASN A 78 0.60 -0.82 -9.60
CA ASN A 78 0.03 -0.77 -10.93
C ASN A 78 -0.68 -2.10 -11.24
N TYR A 79 -1.82 -2.01 -11.90
CA TYR A 79 -2.59 -3.17 -12.30
C TYR A 79 -2.14 -3.68 -13.66
N CYS A 80 -1.70 -4.94 -13.71
CA CYS A 80 -1.34 -5.57 -14.98
C CYS A 80 -2.62 -6.14 -15.63
N PRO A 81 -3.01 -5.66 -16.81
CA PRO A 81 -4.24 -6.13 -17.45
C PRO A 81 -4.14 -7.55 -18.02
N ILE A 82 -2.93 -8.08 -18.14
CA ILE A 82 -2.70 -9.44 -18.67
C ILE A 82 -2.91 -10.47 -17.55
N CYS A 83 -2.13 -10.39 -16.48
CA CYS A 83 -2.21 -11.36 -15.37
C CYS A 83 -3.12 -10.88 -14.22
N LYS A 84 -3.62 -9.66 -14.28
CA LYS A 84 -4.57 -9.07 -13.33
C LYS A 84 -4.05 -8.99 -11.90
N ARG A 85 -2.72 -8.83 -11.75
CA ARG A 85 -2.08 -8.65 -10.45
C ARG A 85 -1.67 -7.21 -10.24
N LEU A 86 -1.51 -6.82 -8.98
CA LEU A 86 -0.95 -5.53 -8.63
C LEU A 86 0.55 -5.68 -8.41
N VAL A 87 1.34 -4.91 -9.13
CA VAL A 87 2.80 -4.93 -9.06
C VAL A 87 3.34 -3.52 -8.83
N CYS A 88 4.52 -3.44 -8.24
CA CYS A 88 5.13 -2.15 -7.94
C CYS A 88 5.60 -1.45 -9.23
N ASN A 89 6.00 -0.18 -9.08
CA ASN A 89 6.40 0.65 -10.21
C ASN A 89 7.60 0.06 -10.98
N GLN A 90 8.50 -0.62 -10.30
CA GLN A 90 9.67 -1.23 -10.96
C GLN A 90 9.31 -2.52 -11.71
N CYS A 91 8.23 -3.17 -11.33
CA CYS A 91 7.78 -4.41 -11.96
C CYS A 91 6.73 -4.19 -13.04
N PHE A 92 6.35 -2.94 -13.29
CA PHE A 92 5.37 -2.58 -14.31
C PHE A 92 6.07 -1.80 -15.42
N LEU A 93 5.93 -2.27 -16.67
CA LEU A 93 6.61 -1.68 -17.80
C LEU A 93 5.65 -0.87 -18.65
N ILE A 94 6.10 0.32 -19.04
CA ILE A 94 5.41 1.15 -20.03
C ILE A 94 5.88 0.69 -21.39
N CYS A 95 4.99 0.04 -22.11
CA CYS A 95 5.24 -0.52 -23.43
C CYS A 95 4.53 0.30 -24.52
N ASP A 96 4.77 -0.02 -25.80
CA ASP A 96 4.22 0.76 -26.89
C ASP A 96 2.70 0.65 -27.00
N ASP A 97 2.18 -0.57 -26.95
CA ASP A 97 0.75 -0.81 -27.17
C ASP A 97 -0.02 -0.95 -25.86
N LEU A 98 0.51 -1.72 -24.92
CA LEU A 98 -0.17 -2.03 -23.67
C LEU A 98 0.85 -2.15 -22.56
N ASP A 99 0.66 -1.40 -21.50
CA ASP A 99 1.51 -1.49 -20.32
C ASP A 99 1.19 -2.77 -19.55
N MET A 100 2.22 -3.46 -19.09
CA MET A 100 2.07 -4.75 -18.42
C MET A 100 3.19 -4.99 -17.41
N CYS A 101 3.02 -5.99 -16.55
CA CYS A 101 4.07 -6.33 -15.60
C CYS A 101 5.26 -6.97 -16.34
N ARG A 102 6.43 -6.93 -15.67
CA ARG A 102 7.69 -7.43 -16.24
C ARG A 102 7.59 -8.89 -16.64
N GLN A 103 6.94 -9.73 -15.85
CA GLN A 103 6.80 -11.16 -16.15
C GLN A 103 5.96 -11.40 -17.42
N CYS A 104 4.86 -10.67 -17.57
CA CYS A 104 4.04 -10.78 -18.79
C CYS A 104 4.81 -10.28 -20.01
N ALA A 105 5.56 -9.18 -19.85
CA ALA A 105 6.37 -8.65 -20.95
C ALA A 105 7.42 -9.67 -21.41
N GLU A 106 8.07 -10.37 -20.49
CA GLU A 106 9.02 -11.41 -20.84
C GLU A 106 8.35 -12.56 -21.60
N THR A 107 7.20 -13.00 -21.10
CA THR A 107 6.45 -14.10 -21.72
C THR A 107 5.98 -13.74 -23.11
N LEU A 108 5.54 -12.50 -23.32
CA LEU A 108 5.01 -12.03 -24.59
C LEU A 108 6.09 -11.40 -25.48
N GLN A 109 7.34 -11.37 -25.01
CA GLN A 109 8.47 -10.77 -25.72
C GLN A 109 8.27 -9.30 -26.06
N GLU A 110 7.60 -8.60 -25.14
CA GLU A 110 7.42 -7.15 -25.23
C GLU A 110 8.51 -6.43 -24.47
N LYS A 111 8.80 -5.21 -24.87
CA LYS A 111 9.80 -4.36 -24.24
C LYS A 111 9.19 -3.08 -23.76
N GLY A 112 9.68 -2.58 -22.65
CA GLY A 112 9.21 -1.34 -22.08
C GLY A 112 10.14 -0.86 -20.97
N ASN A 113 9.82 0.29 -20.41
CA ASN A 113 10.59 0.91 -19.33
C ASN A 113 9.77 0.90 -18.04
N PRO A 114 10.42 0.68 -16.88
CA PRO A 114 9.71 0.74 -15.60
C PRO A 114 9.06 2.10 -15.38
N VAL A 115 7.95 2.10 -14.64
CA VAL A 115 7.27 3.33 -14.25
C VAL A 115 8.21 4.21 -13.44
N GLU A 116 9.02 3.58 -12.58
CA GLU A 116 9.99 4.28 -11.76
C GLU A 116 11.35 3.64 -12.01
N PRO A 117 12.26 4.34 -12.69
CA PRO A 117 13.57 3.78 -12.98
C PRO A 117 14.39 3.57 -11.70
N VAL A 118 15.28 2.58 -11.73
CA VAL A 118 16.20 2.34 -10.62
C VAL A 118 17.16 3.53 -10.51
N VAL A 119 17.18 4.16 -9.35
CA VAL A 119 18.08 5.27 -9.08
C VAL A 119 19.38 4.69 -8.55
N ILE A 120 20.48 4.97 -9.25
CA ILE A 120 21.82 4.58 -8.82
C ILE A 120 22.43 5.74 -8.06
N GLU A 121 22.19 5.78 -6.77
CA GLU A 121 22.67 6.88 -5.93
C GLU A 121 24.18 6.87 -5.77
N ALA A 122 24.78 5.71 -5.92
CA ALA A 122 26.23 5.59 -5.81
C ALA A 122 26.99 6.43 -6.86
N ALA A 123 26.28 6.92 -7.85
CA ALA A 123 26.87 7.79 -8.86
C ALA A 123 27.17 9.20 -8.35
N VAL A 124 26.72 9.50 -7.18
CA VAL A 124 26.94 10.81 -6.57
C VAL A 124 28.30 10.86 -5.88
#